data_828dbe07a8e49b0ae08c2cc09cc46296
#
_entry.id   828dbe07a8e49b0ae08c2cc09cc46296
#
_cell.length_a   1.000
_cell.length_b   1.000
_cell.length_c   1.000
_cell.angle_alpha   90.00
_cell.angle_beta   90.00
_cell.angle_gamma   90.00
#
_symmetry.space_group_name_H-M   'P 1'
#
loop_
_entity.id
_entity.type
_entity.pdbx_description
1 polymer ?
#
loop_
_entity_poly.entity_id
_entity_poly.type
_entity_poly.pdbx_seq_one_letter_code
_entity_poly.pdbx_strand_id
1 'polypeptide(L)'
;MEAAGGLKRWIKPAAGLALVLMLLTQLQPAEMRRVLESAQWSWALLALILASLANLACALRWKAIVVKFGQPLTSSSAIVLYFQGVTANTVLPGGIIGGDVWRTLGLSRLGMARLVAAQSVLLDRASGFWSLSFLALSAFLLLQVMGQGLAISAPEALQILYGAGILIMSLTPLALWRISPKLLHAALSSAGISVLSQALTIAAFCCCLLAVQAQFSLLTVVLLCAGIFLAAVIPASIGGFGSRELASVFFLTAIGVQAESAFLGSVLLGLTATAQGLLSLPSWLQCEQNEKNA
;
A
#
# COMPACT_ATOMS: atom_id res chain seq x y z
N MET A 1 -20.99 30.52 3.78
CA MET A 1 -19.66 29.87 3.89
C MET A 1 -19.70 28.35 3.90
N GLU A 2 -20.85 27.69 4.10
CA GLU A 2 -21.01 26.23 4.13
C GLU A 2 -20.92 25.54 2.76
N ALA A 3 -21.37 26.17 1.68
CA ALA A 3 -21.35 25.58 0.33
C ALA A 3 -19.93 25.33 -0.22
N ALA A 4 -18.94 26.14 0.15
CA ALA A 4 -17.54 26.00 -0.29
C ALA A 4 -16.82 24.82 0.40
N GLY A 5 -17.26 24.39 1.57
CA GLY A 5 -16.74 23.22 2.28
C GLY A 5 -17.18 21.89 1.65
N GLY A 6 -18.41 21.83 1.14
CA GLY A 6 -18.97 20.66 0.48
C GLY A 6 -18.27 20.33 -0.83
N LEU A 7 -17.98 21.34 -1.66
CA LEU A 7 -17.33 21.14 -2.97
C LEU A 7 -15.90 20.62 -2.83
N LYS A 8 -15.12 21.14 -1.87
CA LYS A 8 -13.74 20.68 -1.61
C LYS A 8 -13.64 19.21 -1.22
N ARG A 9 -14.68 18.64 -0.61
CA ARG A 9 -14.73 17.22 -0.21
C ARG A 9 -14.76 16.28 -1.42
N TRP A 10 -15.34 16.71 -2.55
CA TRP A 10 -15.52 15.90 -3.74
C TRP A 10 -14.39 16.05 -4.77
N ILE A 11 -13.52 17.05 -4.65
CA ILE A 11 -12.42 17.28 -5.60
C ILE A 11 -11.47 16.09 -5.67
N LYS A 12 -11.07 15.54 -4.52
CA LYS A 12 -10.13 14.39 -4.49
C LYS A 12 -10.72 13.11 -5.10
N PRO A 13 -11.92 12.64 -4.70
CA PRO A 13 -12.53 11.49 -5.35
C PRO A 13 -12.81 11.73 -6.84
N ALA A 14 -13.22 12.94 -7.22
CA ALA A 14 -13.43 13.30 -8.62
C ALA A 14 -12.11 13.23 -9.42
N ALA A 15 -10.98 13.68 -8.87
CA ALA A 15 -9.67 13.56 -9.51
C ALA A 15 -9.24 12.11 -9.71
N GLY A 16 -9.44 11.24 -8.71
CA GLY A 16 -9.16 9.80 -8.84
C GLY A 16 -10.01 9.12 -9.92
N LEU A 17 -11.30 9.43 -9.93
CA LEU A 17 -12.21 8.94 -10.98
C LEU A 17 -11.81 9.46 -12.36
N ALA A 18 -11.47 10.74 -12.48
CA ALA A 18 -11.01 11.34 -13.73
C ALA A 18 -9.73 10.67 -14.25
N LEU A 19 -8.77 10.33 -13.37
CA LEU A 19 -7.58 9.58 -13.75
C LEU A 19 -7.91 8.19 -14.28
N VAL A 20 -8.82 7.46 -13.64
CA VAL A 20 -9.26 6.13 -14.14
C VAL A 20 -9.97 6.28 -15.47
N LEU A 21 -10.89 7.25 -15.61
CA LEU A 21 -11.59 7.49 -16.87
C LEU A 21 -10.62 7.87 -18.00
N MET A 22 -9.66 8.75 -17.72
CA MET A 22 -8.61 9.13 -18.67
C MET A 22 -7.79 7.91 -19.11
N LEU A 23 -7.41 7.03 -18.19
CA LEU A 23 -6.72 5.78 -18.55
C LEU A 23 -7.60 4.88 -19.44
N LEU A 24 -8.87 4.71 -19.07
CA LEU A 24 -9.81 3.89 -19.86
C LEU A 24 -9.99 4.39 -21.29
N THR A 25 -9.86 5.69 -21.56
CA THR A 25 -9.89 6.22 -22.94
C THR A 25 -8.65 5.88 -23.78
N GLN A 26 -7.54 5.54 -23.11
CA GLN A 26 -6.29 5.15 -23.78
C GLN A 26 -6.15 3.64 -23.95
N LEU A 27 -6.95 2.84 -23.23
CA LEU A 27 -6.94 1.40 -23.26
C LEU A 27 -7.96 0.89 -24.31
N GLN A 28 -7.65 -0.25 -24.93
CA GLN A 28 -8.53 -0.87 -25.92
C GLN A 28 -9.54 -1.80 -25.23
N PRO A 29 -10.85 -1.51 -25.28
CA PRO A 29 -11.86 -2.33 -24.60
C PRO A 29 -11.87 -3.80 -25.08
N ALA A 30 -11.57 -4.05 -26.35
CA ALA A 30 -11.49 -5.39 -26.90
C ALA A 30 -10.32 -6.19 -26.29
N GLU A 31 -9.16 -5.57 -26.11
CA GLU A 31 -8.00 -6.21 -25.47
C GLU A 31 -8.23 -6.41 -23.98
N MET A 32 -8.84 -5.45 -23.29
CA MET A 32 -9.24 -5.62 -21.88
C MET A 32 -10.17 -6.83 -21.70
N ARG A 33 -11.17 -6.97 -22.59
CA ARG A 33 -12.06 -8.12 -22.58
C ARG A 33 -11.31 -9.42 -22.81
N ARG A 34 -10.41 -9.47 -23.80
CA ARG A 34 -9.58 -10.63 -24.10
C ARG A 34 -8.72 -11.04 -22.89
N VAL A 35 -8.06 -10.08 -22.22
CA VAL A 35 -7.27 -10.32 -21.03
C VAL A 35 -8.13 -10.89 -19.88
N LEU A 36 -9.35 -10.37 -19.70
CA LEU A 36 -10.27 -10.87 -18.66
C LEU A 36 -10.80 -12.27 -18.97
N GLU A 37 -11.10 -12.58 -20.26
CA GLU A 37 -11.55 -13.89 -20.70
C GLU A 37 -10.45 -14.96 -20.56
N SER A 38 -9.19 -14.58 -20.73
CA SER A 38 -8.03 -15.46 -20.54
C SER A 38 -7.47 -15.49 -19.12
N ALA A 39 -8.09 -14.75 -18.18
CA ALA A 39 -7.57 -14.58 -16.82
C ALA A 39 -7.55 -15.90 -16.02
N GLN A 40 -6.45 -16.13 -15.33
CA GLN A 40 -6.26 -17.29 -14.46
C GLN A 40 -6.61 -16.92 -13.01
N TRP A 41 -7.86 -17.15 -12.63
CA TRP A 41 -8.41 -16.75 -11.32
C TRP A 41 -7.74 -17.42 -10.12
N SER A 42 -7.05 -18.54 -10.31
CA SER A 42 -6.22 -19.18 -9.26
C SER A 42 -5.13 -18.26 -8.75
N TRP A 43 -4.48 -17.49 -9.63
CA TRP A 43 -3.50 -16.49 -9.26
C TRP A 43 -4.14 -15.30 -8.53
N ALA A 44 -5.34 -14.89 -8.91
CA ALA A 44 -6.07 -13.84 -8.21
C ALA A 44 -6.45 -14.27 -6.78
N LEU A 45 -6.84 -15.53 -6.59
CA LEU A 45 -7.09 -16.10 -5.26
C LEU A 45 -5.80 -16.14 -4.41
N LEU A 46 -4.68 -16.58 -5.00
CA LEU A 46 -3.39 -16.55 -4.31
C LEU A 46 -2.98 -15.12 -3.94
N ALA A 47 -3.22 -14.15 -4.84
CA ALA A 47 -2.98 -12.74 -4.55
C ALA A 47 -3.79 -12.25 -3.35
N LEU A 48 -5.07 -12.64 -3.22
CA LEU A 48 -5.92 -12.30 -2.07
C LEU A 48 -5.36 -12.90 -0.78
N ILE A 49 -4.91 -14.15 -0.81
CA ILE A 49 -4.30 -14.81 0.36
C ILE A 49 -3.02 -14.09 0.77
N LEU A 50 -2.10 -13.82 -0.17
CA LEU A 50 -0.84 -13.14 0.10
C LEU A 50 -1.05 -11.71 0.60
N ALA A 51 -2.00 -10.96 0.01
CA ALA A 51 -2.38 -9.63 0.47
C ALA A 51 -2.98 -9.65 1.89
N SER A 52 -3.75 -10.70 2.23
CA SER A 52 -4.30 -10.87 3.57
C SER A 52 -3.20 -11.18 4.59
N LEU A 53 -2.24 -12.04 4.24
CA LEU A 53 -1.06 -12.31 5.06
C LEU A 53 -0.18 -11.06 5.22
N ALA A 54 -0.03 -10.25 4.17
CA ALA A 54 0.67 -8.98 4.23
C ALA A 54 0.02 -8.02 5.23
N ASN A 55 -1.30 -7.86 5.19
CA ASN A 55 -2.04 -7.02 6.13
C ASN A 55 -1.99 -7.56 7.55
N LEU A 56 -2.01 -8.88 7.74
CA LEU A 56 -1.80 -9.51 9.05
C LEU A 56 -0.40 -9.20 9.59
N ALA A 57 0.64 -9.33 8.77
CA ALA A 57 2.01 -8.97 9.14
C ALA A 57 2.10 -7.47 9.49
N CYS A 58 1.44 -6.59 8.73
CA CYS A 58 1.36 -5.17 9.05
C CYS A 58 0.66 -4.90 10.40
N ALA A 59 -0.42 -5.61 10.71
CA ALA A 59 -1.11 -5.49 11.99
C ALA A 59 -0.22 -5.91 13.17
N LEU A 60 0.52 -7.01 13.02
CA LEU A 60 1.47 -7.49 14.03
C LEU A 60 2.68 -6.56 14.18
N ARG A 61 3.19 -6.00 13.08
CA ARG A 61 4.22 -4.96 13.09
C ARG A 61 3.75 -3.74 13.88
N TRP A 62 2.57 -3.23 13.55
CA TRP A 62 2.00 -2.08 14.23
C TRP A 62 1.78 -2.35 15.73
N LYS A 63 1.30 -3.54 16.11
CA LYS A 63 1.25 -3.97 17.51
C LYS A 63 2.63 -3.86 18.19
N ALA A 64 3.68 -4.38 17.55
CA ALA A 64 5.03 -4.35 18.11
C ALA A 64 5.49 -2.89 18.36
N ILE A 65 5.17 -1.97 17.44
CA ILE A 65 5.45 -0.54 17.59
C ILE A 65 4.66 0.04 18.78
N VAL A 66 3.34 -0.19 18.84
CA VAL A 66 2.47 0.33 19.91
C VAL A 66 2.92 -0.13 21.30
N VAL A 67 3.30 -1.40 21.45
CA VAL A 67 3.82 -1.95 22.70
C VAL A 67 5.11 -1.25 23.11
N LYS A 68 5.99 -0.89 22.17
CA LYS A 68 7.22 -0.11 22.46
C LYS A 68 6.92 1.33 22.90
N PHE A 69 5.77 1.87 22.54
CA PHE A 69 5.28 3.16 23.06
C PHE A 69 4.64 3.06 24.45
N GLY A 70 4.62 1.87 25.05
CA GLY A 70 4.15 1.65 26.43
C GLY A 70 2.66 1.31 26.55
N GLN A 71 1.93 1.12 25.41
CA GLN A 71 0.53 0.73 25.44
C GLN A 71 0.40 -0.79 25.27
N PRO A 72 -0.15 -1.53 26.22
CA PRO A 72 -0.46 -2.94 26.03
C PRO A 72 -1.53 -3.10 24.95
N LEU A 73 -1.24 -3.84 23.90
CA LEU A 73 -2.18 -4.13 22.81
C LEU A 73 -2.14 -5.62 22.50
N THR A 74 -3.30 -6.28 22.57
CA THR A 74 -3.41 -7.70 22.20
C THR A 74 -3.31 -7.88 20.68
N SER A 75 -2.89 -9.05 20.22
CA SER A 75 -2.83 -9.33 18.77
C SER A 75 -4.20 -9.24 18.14
N SER A 76 -5.25 -9.74 18.81
CA SER A 76 -6.63 -9.67 18.33
C SER A 76 -7.07 -8.22 18.12
N SER A 77 -6.90 -7.34 19.13
CA SER A 77 -7.27 -5.92 19.01
C SER A 77 -6.48 -5.20 17.92
N ALA A 78 -5.19 -5.50 17.77
CA ALA A 78 -4.38 -4.93 16.70
C ALA A 78 -4.88 -5.34 15.32
N ILE A 79 -5.19 -6.63 15.13
CA ILE A 79 -5.71 -7.17 13.87
C ILE A 79 -7.06 -6.53 13.54
N VAL A 80 -7.99 -6.50 14.50
CA VAL A 80 -9.32 -5.91 14.30
C VAL A 80 -9.20 -4.44 13.91
N LEU A 81 -8.48 -3.63 14.68
CA LEU A 81 -8.29 -2.19 14.38
C LEU A 81 -7.58 -1.96 13.04
N TYR A 82 -6.63 -2.84 12.68
CA TYR A 82 -5.92 -2.72 11.40
C TYR A 82 -6.85 -2.98 10.22
N PHE A 83 -7.61 -4.09 10.25
CA PHE A 83 -8.55 -4.43 9.19
C PHE A 83 -9.74 -3.46 9.11
N GLN A 84 -10.21 -2.93 10.24
CA GLN A 84 -11.15 -1.81 10.25
C GLN A 84 -10.55 -0.58 9.55
N GLY A 85 -9.26 -0.31 9.75
CA GLY A 85 -8.53 0.72 9.01
C GLY A 85 -8.48 0.44 7.50
N VAL A 86 -8.32 -0.81 7.08
CA VAL A 86 -8.40 -1.21 5.65
C VAL A 86 -9.79 -0.91 5.09
N THR A 87 -10.85 -1.25 5.82
CA THR A 87 -12.24 -0.89 5.44
C THR A 87 -12.41 0.62 5.30
N ALA A 88 -11.94 1.38 6.30
CA ALA A 88 -12.03 2.83 6.27
C ALA A 88 -11.31 3.43 5.04
N ASN A 89 -10.17 2.89 4.66
CA ASN A 89 -9.45 3.30 3.45
C ASN A 89 -10.24 3.03 2.17
N THR A 90 -11.03 1.96 2.15
CA THR A 90 -11.78 1.53 0.96
C THR A 90 -13.09 2.32 0.80
N VAL A 91 -13.76 2.62 1.92
CA VAL A 91 -15.10 3.24 1.92
C VAL A 91 -15.03 4.76 2.01
N LEU A 92 -14.06 5.30 2.77
CA LEU A 92 -13.99 6.75 2.99
C LEU A 92 -13.27 7.47 1.84
N PRO A 93 -13.82 8.59 1.37
CA PRO A 93 -13.13 9.44 0.40
C PRO A 93 -11.92 10.09 1.08
N GLY A 94 -10.74 9.96 0.46
CA GLY A 94 -9.49 10.51 1.01
C GLY A 94 -8.34 9.49 1.02
N GLY A 95 -8.52 8.34 0.39
CA GLY A 95 -7.50 7.33 0.21
C GLY A 95 -7.04 6.72 1.55
N ILE A 96 -5.73 6.50 1.66
CA ILE A 96 -5.10 5.78 2.77
C ILE A 96 -5.22 6.50 4.14
N ILE A 97 -5.57 7.80 4.17
CA ILE A 97 -5.63 8.61 5.39
C ILE A 97 -6.77 8.19 6.31
N GLY A 98 -7.90 7.72 5.77
CA GLY A 98 -9.07 7.32 6.56
C GLY A 98 -8.78 6.22 7.57
N GLY A 99 -8.05 5.20 7.15
CA GLY A 99 -7.66 4.10 8.03
C GLY A 99 -6.61 4.49 9.07
N ASP A 100 -5.72 5.44 8.76
CA ASP A 100 -4.74 5.94 9.71
C ASP A 100 -5.41 6.73 10.83
N VAL A 101 -6.39 7.56 10.48
CA VAL A 101 -7.24 8.27 11.45
C VAL A 101 -8.01 7.26 12.30
N TRP A 102 -8.61 6.24 11.68
CA TRP A 102 -9.35 5.19 12.39
C TRP A 102 -8.47 4.46 13.42
N ARG A 103 -7.28 4.01 13.02
CA ARG A 103 -6.33 3.34 13.93
C ARG A 103 -5.89 4.25 15.08
N THR A 104 -5.65 5.53 14.78
CA THR A 104 -5.30 6.55 15.80
C THR A 104 -6.42 6.73 16.82
N LEU A 105 -7.65 6.87 16.36
CA LEU A 105 -8.83 7.01 17.24
C LEU A 105 -9.09 5.73 18.04
N GLY A 106 -8.93 4.54 17.42
CA GLY A 106 -9.07 3.27 18.09
C GLY A 106 -8.10 3.11 19.27
N LEU A 107 -6.82 3.45 19.09
CA LEU A 107 -5.85 3.46 20.20
C LEU A 107 -6.19 4.50 21.26
N SER A 108 -6.70 5.66 20.85
CA SER A 108 -7.09 6.70 21.81
C SER A 108 -8.27 6.27 22.69
N ARG A 109 -9.20 5.50 22.15
CA ARG A 109 -10.30 4.87 22.92
C ARG A 109 -9.80 3.83 23.92
N LEU A 110 -8.65 3.19 23.63
CA LEU A 110 -7.96 2.27 24.53
C LEU A 110 -7.06 3.00 25.57
N GLY A 111 -7.16 4.34 25.68
CA GLY A 111 -6.46 5.13 26.68
C GLY A 111 -5.10 5.70 26.25
N MET A 112 -4.67 5.49 24.99
CA MET A 112 -3.42 6.06 24.49
C MET A 112 -3.59 7.55 24.14
N ALA A 113 -2.65 8.41 24.50
CA ALA A 113 -2.66 9.81 24.11
C ALA A 113 -2.67 9.94 22.57
N ARG A 114 -3.55 10.80 22.02
CA ARG A 114 -3.78 10.92 20.57
C ARG A 114 -2.50 11.16 19.76
N LEU A 115 -1.60 12.00 20.29
CA LEU A 115 -0.33 12.29 19.64
C LEU A 115 0.55 11.03 19.54
N VAL A 116 0.63 10.25 20.63
CA VAL A 116 1.43 9.02 20.66
C VAL A 116 0.81 7.94 19.75
N ALA A 117 -0.52 7.85 19.73
CA ALA A 117 -1.23 6.97 18.82
C ALA A 117 -0.93 7.33 17.34
N ALA A 118 -0.99 8.62 16.98
CA ALA A 118 -0.65 9.11 15.64
C ALA A 118 0.83 8.84 15.30
N GLN A 119 1.76 9.03 16.23
CA GLN A 119 3.17 8.71 16.03
C GLN A 119 3.40 7.23 15.76
N SER A 120 2.66 6.32 16.43
CA SER A 120 2.74 4.88 16.17
C SER A 120 2.30 4.52 14.74
N VAL A 121 1.23 5.14 14.24
CA VAL A 121 0.73 4.94 12.88
C VAL A 121 1.70 5.52 11.86
N LEU A 122 2.26 6.70 12.11
CA LEU A 122 3.26 7.31 11.24
C LEU A 122 4.54 6.47 11.16
N LEU A 123 5.01 5.94 12.28
CA LEU A 123 6.19 5.05 12.31
C LEU A 123 5.91 3.73 11.59
N ASP A 124 4.70 3.18 11.69
CA ASP A 124 4.26 2.01 10.95
C ASP A 124 4.32 2.26 9.42
N ARG A 125 3.88 3.43 8.95
CA ARG A 125 4.00 3.86 7.56
C ARG A 125 5.45 4.03 7.12
N ALA A 126 6.25 4.74 7.93
CA ALA A 126 7.66 4.96 7.64
C ALA A 126 8.45 3.64 7.51
N SER A 127 8.19 2.66 8.40
CA SER A 127 8.82 1.34 8.31
C SER A 127 8.38 0.54 7.07
N GLY A 128 7.14 0.72 6.60
CA GLY A 128 6.67 0.17 5.33
C GLY A 128 7.42 0.75 4.14
N PHE A 129 7.56 2.07 4.07
CA PHE A 129 8.30 2.73 2.99
C PHE A 129 9.79 2.39 3.01
N TRP A 130 10.39 2.35 4.19
CA TRP A 130 11.77 1.96 4.34
C TRP A 130 12.02 0.55 3.79
N SER A 131 11.20 -0.44 4.16
CA SER A 131 11.37 -1.82 3.69
C SER A 131 11.05 -1.99 2.20
N LEU A 132 10.11 -1.21 1.66
CA LEU A 132 9.83 -1.18 0.21
C LEU A 132 11.05 -0.65 -0.57
N SER A 133 11.66 0.44 -0.09
CA SER A 133 12.88 1.00 -0.67
C SER A 133 14.06 0.03 -0.56
N PHE A 134 14.17 -0.70 0.56
CA PHE A 134 15.17 -1.74 0.76
C PHE A 134 15.04 -2.87 -0.27
N LEU A 135 13.84 -3.39 -0.49
CA LEU A 135 13.59 -4.45 -1.47
C LEU A 135 13.87 -3.97 -2.90
N ALA A 136 13.45 -2.76 -3.24
CA ALA A 136 13.70 -2.17 -4.56
C ALA A 136 15.21 -1.97 -4.82
N LEU A 137 15.95 -1.45 -3.84
CA LEU A 137 17.40 -1.28 -3.94
C LEU A 137 18.11 -2.63 -4.05
N SER A 138 17.66 -3.64 -3.28
CA SER A 138 18.21 -5.00 -3.36
C SER A 138 18.00 -5.61 -4.73
N ALA A 139 16.81 -5.44 -5.32
CA ALA A 139 16.51 -5.90 -6.67
C ALA A 139 17.36 -5.17 -7.72
N PHE A 140 17.57 -3.86 -7.57
CA PHE A 140 18.44 -3.07 -8.43
C PHE A 140 19.89 -3.60 -8.41
N LEU A 141 20.45 -3.80 -7.21
CA LEU A 141 21.81 -4.30 -7.05
C LEU A 141 21.96 -5.71 -7.65
N LEU A 142 20.97 -6.60 -7.45
CA LEU A 142 20.96 -7.93 -8.03
C LEU A 142 20.95 -7.88 -9.57
N LEU A 143 20.13 -7.02 -10.18
CA LEU A 143 20.10 -6.82 -11.63
C LEU A 143 21.45 -6.36 -12.16
N GLN A 144 22.13 -5.45 -11.47
CA GLN A 144 23.48 -5.00 -11.83
C GLN A 144 24.51 -6.13 -11.76
N VAL A 145 24.49 -6.92 -10.68
CA VAL A 145 25.41 -8.07 -10.53
C VAL A 145 25.18 -9.14 -11.60
N MET A 146 23.92 -9.34 -12.01
CA MET A 146 23.56 -10.28 -13.08
C MET A 146 23.92 -9.78 -14.49
N GLY A 147 24.47 -8.57 -14.62
CA GLY A 147 24.77 -7.96 -15.92
C GLY A 147 23.51 -7.62 -16.73
N GLN A 148 22.35 -7.76 -16.12
CA GLN A 148 21.08 -7.29 -16.67
C GLN A 148 20.98 -5.80 -16.38
N GLY A 149 21.78 -5.00 -17.12
CA GLY A 149 21.59 -3.56 -17.10
C GLY A 149 20.10 -3.30 -17.30
N LEU A 150 19.55 -2.31 -16.59
CA LEU A 150 18.18 -1.85 -16.85
C LEU A 150 18.09 -1.55 -18.36
N ALA A 151 17.51 -2.49 -19.12
CA ALA A 151 17.14 -2.27 -20.53
C ALA A 151 16.03 -1.20 -20.65
N ILE A 152 15.76 -0.52 -19.55
CA ILE A 152 14.99 0.67 -19.49
C ILE A 152 15.99 1.76 -19.90
N SER A 153 15.73 2.41 -21.03
CA SER A 153 16.10 3.82 -21.19
C SER A 153 15.40 4.53 -20.03
N ALA A 154 16.01 4.39 -18.82
CA ALA A 154 15.33 4.73 -17.58
C ALA A 154 15.03 6.21 -17.67
N PRO A 155 13.76 6.63 -17.69
CA PRO A 155 13.44 8.03 -17.63
C PRO A 155 14.23 8.64 -16.45
N GLU A 156 14.74 9.82 -16.58
CA GLU A 156 15.44 10.53 -15.50
C GLU A 156 14.65 10.45 -14.16
N ALA A 157 13.32 10.40 -14.27
CA ALA A 157 12.40 10.17 -13.17
C ALA A 157 12.70 8.88 -12.37
N LEU A 158 13.15 7.81 -13.01
CA LEU A 158 13.47 6.55 -12.32
C LEU A 158 14.79 6.67 -11.54
N GLN A 159 15.80 7.33 -12.10
CA GLN A 159 17.06 7.61 -11.41
C GLN A 159 16.85 8.52 -10.19
N ILE A 160 16.00 9.55 -10.33
CA ILE A 160 15.60 10.42 -9.22
C ILE A 160 14.89 9.61 -8.14
N LEU A 161 13.98 8.70 -8.51
CA LEU A 161 13.24 7.84 -7.57
C LEU A 161 14.19 6.93 -6.79
N TYR A 162 15.21 6.35 -7.44
CA TYR A 162 16.22 5.51 -6.76
C TYR A 162 17.12 6.34 -5.85
N GLY A 163 17.58 7.49 -6.31
CA GLY A 163 18.35 8.42 -5.48
C GLY A 163 17.57 8.84 -4.23
N ALA A 164 16.30 9.17 -4.39
CA ALA A 164 15.40 9.49 -3.28
C ALA A 164 15.21 8.29 -2.33
N GLY A 165 15.05 7.06 -2.86
CA GLY A 165 14.93 5.85 -2.07
C GLY A 165 16.18 5.58 -1.22
N ILE A 166 17.37 5.69 -1.80
CA ILE A 166 18.66 5.56 -1.10
C ILE A 166 18.77 6.62 0.00
N LEU A 167 18.44 7.87 -0.33
CA LEU A 167 18.47 8.97 0.62
C LEU A 167 17.51 8.73 1.80
N ILE A 168 16.28 8.32 1.53
CA ILE A 168 15.29 7.96 2.56
C ILE A 168 15.82 6.83 3.44
N MET A 169 16.35 5.77 2.85
CA MET A 169 16.92 4.64 3.60
C MET A 169 18.05 5.09 4.54
N SER A 170 18.95 5.93 4.03
CA SER A 170 20.12 6.38 4.78
C SER A 170 19.77 7.37 5.88
N LEU A 171 18.83 8.27 5.64
CA LEU A 171 18.46 9.34 6.56
C LEU A 171 17.41 8.91 7.60
N THR A 172 16.56 7.94 7.30
CA THR A 172 15.48 7.53 8.22
C THR A 172 16.02 7.06 9.58
N PRO A 173 17.02 6.15 9.70
CA PRO A 173 17.55 5.74 10.98
C PRO A 173 18.17 6.91 11.76
N LEU A 174 18.88 7.80 11.07
CA LEU A 174 19.49 8.99 11.67
C LEU A 174 18.43 9.96 12.19
N ALA A 175 17.38 10.22 11.41
CA ALA A 175 16.26 11.06 11.82
C ALA A 175 15.54 10.47 13.04
N LEU A 176 15.24 9.17 13.04
CA LEU A 176 14.61 8.48 14.16
C LEU A 176 15.48 8.54 15.43
N TRP A 177 16.79 8.37 15.30
CA TRP A 177 17.71 8.48 16.41
C TRP A 177 17.76 9.91 16.99
N ARG A 178 17.76 10.93 16.14
CA ARG A 178 17.74 12.34 16.55
C ARG A 178 16.43 12.74 17.25
N ILE A 179 15.29 12.20 16.79
CA ILE A 179 13.97 12.48 17.39
C ILE A 179 13.84 11.74 18.73
N SER A 180 14.10 10.45 18.73
CA SER A 180 14.05 9.62 19.94
C SER A 180 14.70 8.25 19.71
N PRO A 181 15.67 7.83 20.56
CA PRO A 181 16.22 6.48 20.51
C PRO A 181 15.16 5.37 20.66
N LYS A 182 14.04 5.64 21.35
CA LYS A 182 12.91 4.70 21.46
C LYS A 182 12.25 4.45 20.10
N LEU A 183 12.10 5.49 19.26
CA LEU A 183 11.54 5.35 17.90
C LEU A 183 12.45 4.49 17.03
N LEU A 184 13.76 4.73 17.07
CA LEU A 184 14.72 3.90 16.34
C LEU A 184 14.64 2.44 16.79
N HIS A 185 14.63 2.18 18.11
CA HIS A 185 14.53 0.82 18.63
C HIS A 185 13.22 0.13 18.23
N ALA A 186 12.09 0.84 18.23
CA ALA A 186 10.80 0.33 17.76
C ALA A 186 10.84 0.00 16.26
N ALA A 187 11.43 0.87 15.43
CA ALA A 187 11.59 0.64 13.99
C ALA A 187 12.48 -0.58 13.72
N LEU A 188 13.65 -0.68 14.35
CA LEU A 188 14.58 -1.79 14.16
C LEU A 188 13.99 -3.13 14.62
N SER A 189 13.27 -3.15 15.75
CA SER A 189 12.62 -4.37 16.26
C SER A 189 11.49 -4.88 15.35
N SER A 190 10.93 -4.02 14.49
CA SER A 190 9.86 -4.36 13.55
C SER A 190 10.36 -4.52 12.09
N ALA A 191 11.66 -4.30 11.83
CA ALA A 191 12.20 -4.26 10.47
C ALA A 191 11.99 -5.58 9.71
N GLY A 192 12.22 -6.74 10.34
CA GLY A 192 12.01 -8.05 9.72
C GLY A 192 10.56 -8.27 9.29
N ILE A 193 9.60 -7.92 10.15
CA ILE A 193 8.16 -8.01 9.81
C ILE A 193 7.81 -6.99 8.71
N SER A 194 8.47 -5.83 8.68
CA SER A 194 8.28 -4.82 7.64
C SER A 194 8.72 -5.35 6.26
N VAL A 195 9.89 -5.96 6.19
CA VAL A 195 10.39 -6.57 4.94
C VAL A 195 9.47 -7.70 4.50
N LEU A 196 9.05 -8.59 5.42
CA LEU A 196 8.12 -9.67 5.13
C LEU A 196 6.78 -9.14 4.58
N SER A 197 6.20 -8.13 5.22
CA SER A 197 4.92 -7.57 4.77
C SER A 197 5.01 -6.95 3.38
N GLN A 198 6.08 -6.26 3.06
CA GLN A 198 6.29 -5.70 1.73
C GLN A 198 6.58 -6.78 0.69
N ALA A 199 7.37 -7.79 1.02
CA ALA A 199 7.60 -8.93 0.13
C ALA A 199 6.28 -9.65 -0.21
N LEU A 200 5.41 -9.88 0.78
CA LEU A 200 4.08 -10.46 0.57
C LEU A 200 3.19 -9.55 -0.30
N THR A 201 3.23 -8.23 -0.11
CA THR A 201 2.47 -7.28 -0.94
C THR A 201 2.96 -7.29 -2.39
N ILE A 202 4.28 -7.29 -2.61
CA ILE A 202 4.88 -7.39 -3.95
C ILE A 202 4.53 -8.74 -4.59
N ALA A 203 4.62 -9.84 -3.84
CA ALA A 203 4.23 -11.16 -4.33
C ALA A 203 2.73 -11.22 -4.72
N ALA A 204 1.85 -10.60 -3.91
CA ALA A 204 0.43 -10.46 -4.27
C ALA A 204 0.23 -9.67 -5.57
N PHE A 205 0.98 -8.59 -5.77
CA PHE A 205 0.93 -7.82 -7.01
C PHE A 205 1.44 -8.64 -8.21
N CYS A 206 2.55 -9.36 -8.06
CA CYS A 206 3.04 -10.28 -9.10
C CYS A 206 2.00 -11.35 -9.44
N CYS A 207 1.30 -11.92 -8.45
CA CYS A 207 0.20 -12.84 -8.69
C CYS A 207 -0.97 -12.19 -9.45
N CYS A 208 -1.29 -10.91 -9.16
CA CYS A 208 -2.29 -10.17 -9.95
C CYS A 208 -1.85 -10.00 -11.41
N LEU A 209 -0.58 -9.72 -11.66
CA LEU A 209 -0.02 -9.64 -13.03
C LEU A 209 -0.03 -11.00 -13.72
N LEU A 210 0.30 -12.09 -13.01
CA LEU A 210 0.21 -13.47 -13.55
C LEU A 210 -1.24 -13.86 -13.84
N ALA A 211 -2.20 -13.42 -13.02
CA ALA A 211 -3.62 -13.67 -13.26
C ALA A 211 -4.08 -13.13 -14.61
N VAL A 212 -3.55 -11.99 -15.03
CA VAL A 212 -3.82 -11.35 -16.33
C VAL A 212 -2.80 -11.72 -17.41
N GLN A 213 -2.03 -12.78 -17.19
CA GLN A 213 -1.03 -13.35 -18.11
C GLN A 213 0.04 -12.33 -18.58
N ALA A 214 0.35 -11.34 -17.75
CA ALA A 214 1.43 -10.39 -18.03
C ALA A 214 2.80 -11.09 -18.04
N GLN A 215 3.62 -10.78 -19.04
CA GLN A 215 5.00 -11.25 -19.15
C GLN A 215 5.93 -10.23 -18.47
N PHE A 216 6.71 -10.64 -17.48
CA PHE A 216 7.60 -9.72 -16.76
C PHE A 216 8.80 -10.44 -16.11
N SER A 217 9.87 -9.69 -15.84
CA SER A 217 10.94 -10.11 -14.96
C SER A 217 10.59 -9.82 -13.51
N LEU A 218 10.68 -10.82 -12.63
CA LEU A 218 10.36 -10.66 -11.20
C LEU A 218 11.18 -9.54 -10.55
N LEU A 219 12.51 -9.52 -10.75
CA LEU A 219 13.38 -8.51 -10.16
C LEU A 219 13.03 -7.11 -10.65
N THR A 220 12.68 -6.97 -11.92
CA THR A 220 12.30 -5.68 -12.51
C THR A 220 10.98 -5.18 -11.91
N VAL A 221 9.99 -6.07 -11.71
CA VAL A 221 8.74 -5.68 -11.04
C VAL A 221 8.96 -5.31 -9.57
N VAL A 222 9.78 -6.07 -8.83
CA VAL A 222 10.15 -5.73 -7.45
C VAL A 222 10.75 -4.33 -7.38
N LEU A 223 11.62 -4.01 -8.31
CA LEU A 223 12.24 -2.70 -8.45
C LEU A 223 11.21 -1.59 -8.67
N LEU A 224 10.28 -1.79 -9.61
CA LEU A 224 9.27 -0.81 -9.99
C LEU A 224 8.15 -0.65 -8.94
N CYS A 225 7.91 -1.66 -8.09
CA CYS A 225 6.90 -1.61 -7.04
C CYS A 225 7.08 -0.43 -6.08
N ALA A 226 8.32 0.04 -5.85
CA ALA A 226 8.56 1.23 -5.02
C ALA A 226 7.86 2.46 -5.60
N GLY A 227 7.99 2.70 -6.90
CA GLY A 227 7.31 3.81 -7.60
C GLY A 227 5.79 3.62 -7.66
N ILE A 228 5.34 2.42 -8.00
CA ILE A 228 3.91 2.09 -8.13
C ILE A 228 3.18 2.27 -6.80
N PHE A 229 3.73 1.74 -5.70
CA PHE A 229 3.08 1.82 -4.40
C PHE A 229 3.23 3.19 -3.73
N LEU A 230 4.32 3.91 -4.02
CA LEU A 230 4.45 5.30 -3.57
C LEU A 230 3.41 6.21 -4.22
N ALA A 231 3.11 6.00 -5.51
CA ALA A 231 2.05 6.73 -6.22
C ALA A 231 0.66 6.50 -5.60
N ALA A 232 0.40 5.30 -5.03
CA ALA A 232 -0.86 5.00 -4.35
C ALA A 232 -1.09 5.84 -3.09
N VAL A 233 -0.04 6.42 -2.51
CA VAL A 233 -0.13 7.28 -1.30
C VAL A 233 -0.63 8.68 -1.65
N ILE A 234 -0.56 9.09 -2.91
CA ILE A 234 -1.03 10.40 -3.35
C ILE A 234 -2.54 10.51 -3.03
N PRO A 235 -2.97 11.53 -2.25
CA PRO A 235 -4.36 11.62 -1.76
C PRO A 235 -5.33 12.12 -2.83
N ALA A 236 -5.09 11.81 -4.09
CA ALA A 236 -5.93 12.12 -5.25
C ALA A 236 -6.79 10.91 -5.68
N SER A 237 -6.86 9.86 -4.84
CA SER A 237 -7.49 8.59 -5.20
C SER A 237 -8.57 8.18 -4.18
N ILE A 238 -9.51 7.33 -4.60
CA ILE A 238 -10.49 6.66 -3.73
C ILE A 238 -9.94 5.25 -3.46
N GLY A 239 -9.62 4.92 -2.21
CA GLY A 239 -9.08 3.59 -1.87
C GLY A 239 -7.76 3.22 -2.55
N GLY A 240 -7.02 4.22 -3.07
CA GLY A 240 -5.80 4.00 -3.87
C GLY A 240 -6.04 3.75 -5.36
N PHE A 241 -7.30 3.72 -5.82
CA PHE A 241 -7.62 3.63 -7.25
C PHE A 241 -7.36 4.96 -7.97
N GLY A 242 -6.79 4.88 -9.15
CA GLY A 242 -6.42 5.99 -10.03
C GLY A 242 -4.92 6.19 -10.10
N SER A 243 -4.29 6.70 -9.06
CA SER A 243 -2.85 7.00 -9.04
C SER A 243 -1.97 5.73 -9.13
N ARG A 244 -2.36 4.64 -8.49
CA ARG A 244 -1.64 3.36 -8.57
C ARG A 244 -1.78 2.73 -9.95
N GLU A 245 -2.98 2.72 -10.53
CA GLU A 245 -3.24 2.20 -11.88
C GLU A 245 -2.44 2.99 -12.92
N LEU A 246 -2.43 4.32 -12.82
CA LEU A 246 -1.62 5.17 -13.69
C LEU A 246 -0.13 4.85 -13.58
N ALA A 247 0.38 4.74 -12.35
CA ALA A 247 1.78 4.39 -12.12
C ALA A 247 2.10 2.96 -12.62
N SER A 248 1.19 2.00 -12.43
CA SER A 248 1.36 0.64 -12.93
C SER A 248 1.46 0.63 -14.45
N VAL A 249 0.56 1.30 -15.15
CA VAL A 249 0.62 1.43 -16.62
C VAL A 249 1.93 2.11 -17.01
N PHE A 250 2.27 3.26 -16.41
CA PHE A 250 3.47 4.00 -16.75
C PHE A 250 4.76 3.18 -16.59
N PHE A 251 4.96 2.57 -15.43
CA PHE A 251 6.20 1.84 -15.15
C PHE A 251 6.27 0.48 -15.85
N LEU A 252 5.16 -0.26 -15.93
CA LEU A 252 5.17 -1.61 -16.50
C LEU A 252 5.20 -1.59 -18.03
N THR A 253 4.59 -0.60 -18.69
CA THR A 253 4.73 -0.46 -20.15
C THR A 253 6.16 -0.10 -20.57
N ALA A 254 6.89 0.63 -19.74
CA ALA A 254 8.30 0.94 -19.98
C ALA A 254 9.21 -0.32 -20.02
N ILE A 255 8.74 -1.45 -19.48
CA ILE A 255 9.43 -2.75 -19.54
C ILE A 255 8.74 -3.75 -20.49
N GLY A 256 7.84 -3.29 -21.35
CA GLY A 256 7.20 -4.10 -22.38
C GLY A 256 5.93 -4.85 -21.96
N VAL A 257 5.41 -4.62 -20.74
CA VAL A 257 4.11 -5.18 -20.32
C VAL A 257 2.99 -4.43 -21.04
N GLN A 258 1.98 -5.15 -21.55
CA GLN A 258 0.81 -4.54 -22.17
C GLN A 258 0.07 -3.62 -21.19
N ALA A 259 -0.38 -2.46 -21.67
CA ALA A 259 -1.04 -1.45 -20.82
C ALA A 259 -2.30 -1.99 -20.12
N GLU A 260 -3.10 -2.79 -20.86
CA GLU A 260 -4.32 -3.43 -20.36
C GLU A 260 -4.01 -4.41 -19.22
N SER A 261 -2.97 -5.24 -19.37
CA SER A 261 -2.53 -6.18 -18.33
C SER A 261 -1.97 -5.43 -17.12
N ALA A 262 -1.19 -4.37 -17.32
CA ALA A 262 -0.67 -3.53 -16.24
C ALA A 262 -1.81 -2.86 -15.45
N PHE A 263 -2.81 -2.32 -16.14
CA PHE A 263 -3.99 -1.72 -15.56
C PHE A 263 -4.83 -2.75 -14.79
N LEU A 264 -5.22 -3.85 -15.44
CA LEU A 264 -6.07 -4.88 -14.83
C LEU A 264 -5.38 -5.58 -13.65
N GLY A 265 -4.08 -5.85 -13.72
CA GLY A 265 -3.30 -6.39 -12.61
C GLY A 265 -3.32 -5.46 -11.39
N SER A 266 -3.20 -4.14 -11.61
CA SER A 266 -3.31 -3.16 -10.52
C SER A 266 -4.73 -3.06 -9.96
N VAL A 267 -5.75 -3.09 -10.80
CA VAL A 267 -7.17 -3.13 -10.38
C VAL A 267 -7.43 -4.38 -9.54
N LEU A 268 -6.96 -5.56 -9.94
CA LEU A 268 -7.11 -6.80 -9.18
C LEU A 268 -6.50 -6.67 -7.79
N LEU A 269 -5.32 -6.05 -7.64
CA LEU A 269 -4.73 -5.79 -6.32
C LEU A 269 -5.63 -4.87 -5.48
N GLY A 270 -6.24 -3.85 -6.08
CA GLY A 270 -7.22 -3.00 -5.40
C GLY A 270 -8.46 -3.75 -4.95
N LEU A 271 -8.95 -4.67 -5.78
CA LEU A 271 -10.08 -5.53 -5.45
C LEU A 271 -9.77 -6.48 -4.29
N THR A 272 -8.52 -6.96 -4.13
CA THR A 272 -8.14 -7.74 -2.94
C THR A 272 -8.28 -6.91 -1.65
N ALA A 273 -7.88 -5.63 -1.67
CA ALA A 273 -8.06 -4.73 -0.52
C ALA A 273 -9.54 -4.47 -0.23
N THR A 274 -10.36 -4.28 -1.27
CA THR A 274 -11.81 -4.12 -1.16
C THR A 274 -12.47 -5.37 -0.55
N ALA A 275 -12.10 -6.55 -1.03
CA ALA A 275 -12.60 -7.83 -0.49
C ALA A 275 -12.26 -7.98 1.00
N GLN A 276 -11.03 -7.68 1.41
CA GLN A 276 -10.61 -7.70 2.81
C GLN A 276 -11.37 -6.68 3.65
N GLY A 277 -11.60 -5.48 3.12
CA GLY A 277 -12.43 -4.45 3.75
C GLY A 277 -13.85 -4.94 4.00
N LEU A 278 -14.48 -5.57 3.03
CA LEU A 278 -15.83 -6.14 3.16
C LEU A 278 -15.88 -7.26 4.20
N LEU A 279 -14.88 -8.15 4.23
CA LEU A 279 -14.78 -9.24 5.20
C LEU A 279 -14.62 -8.73 6.65
N SER A 280 -14.12 -7.52 6.86
CA SER A 280 -13.96 -6.93 8.18
C SER A 280 -15.17 -6.12 8.67
N LEU A 281 -16.19 -5.89 7.82
CA LEU A 281 -17.41 -5.15 8.20
C LEU A 281 -18.11 -5.69 9.46
N PRO A 282 -18.25 -7.01 9.70
CA PRO A 282 -18.88 -7.51 10.91
C PRO A 282 -18.21 -7.01 12.20
N SER A 283 -16.90 -6.80 12.19
CA SER A 283 -16.17 -6.27 13.36
C SER A 283 -16.52 -4.82 13.70
N TRP A 284 -17.00 -4.04 12.72
CA TRP A 284 -17.51 -2.68 12.93
C TRP A 284 -18.84 -2.68 13.66
N LEU A 285 -19.74 -3.58 13.25
CA LEU A 285 -21.08 -3.69 13.85
C LEU A 285 -21.01 -4.13 15.31
N GLN A 286 -20.07 -5.00 15.67
CA GLN A 286 -19.83 -5.40 17.04
C GLN A 286 -19.30 -4.25 17.92
N CYS A 287 -18.47 -3.39 17.36
CA CYS A 287 -17.91 -2.24 18.06
C CYS A 287 -19.00 -1.23 18.43
N GLU A 288 -19.93 -0.92 17.49
CA GLU A 288 -21.07 -0.03 17.73
C GLU A 288 -22.06 -0.59 18.77
N GLN A 289 -22.29 -1.89 18.78
CA GLN A 289 -23.18 -2.51 19.78
C GLN A 289 -22.59 -2.43 21.19
N ASN A 290 -21.29 -2.63 21.33
CA ASN A 290 -20.63 -2.50 22.63
C ASN A 290 -20.59 -1.05 23.14
N GLU A 291 -20.49 -0.05 22.25
CA GLU A 291 -20.58 1.38 22.65
C GLU A 291 -22.00 1.80 23.07
N LYS A 292 -23.04 1.17 22.53
CA LYS A 292 -24.46 1.46 22.92
C LYS A 292 -24.87 0.77 24.20
N ASN A 293 -24.13 -0.28 24.62
CA ASN A 293 -24.42 -1.06 25.82
C ASN A 293 -23.53 -0.68 27.03
N ALA A 294 -22.56 0.24 26.85
CA ALA A 294 -21.68 0.79 27.89
C ALA A 294 -22.10 2.21 28.29
#